data_753e5953d130f27839d9152352fe9495
#
_entry.id   753e5953d130f27839d9152352fe9495
#
_cell.length_a   1.000
_cell.length_b   1.000
_cell.length_c   1.000
_cell.angle_alpha   90.00
_cell.angle_beta   90.00
_cell.angle_gamma   90.00
#
_symmetry.space_group_name_H-M   'P 1'
#
loop_
_entity.id
_entity.type
_entity.pdbx_description
1 polymer ?
#
loop_
_entity_poly.entity_id
_entity_poly.type
_entity_poly.pdbx_seq_one_letter_code
_entity_poly.pdbx_strand_id
1 'polypeptide(L)'
;MINKNNKIVFMGSPDFAVFILKGLVENKFNVVGVITSPDRPAGRGQKIKQSPVKKYALNNKLNLFQPKNLKDRIFINKLKNLNADLQIVVAFRMLPKILWNLPPLGTFNLHASLLPNYRGAAPINWAIINGETETGVTTFFIDDKIDTGEIIMQSKVKILPSDNAGTLHDKLMTVGQEIVLETIQKINQSAETKAQINDKELKSAPKLFKENCKIKWDNNAKQIMNQIRGLNPYPGAWTFLINNGTKIEIKILKVKLERQSHSHKIGNIITDKSSIKICILEGFINLIEFKFPGKKQMDVKSFLNGFSFDINAKMI
;
A
#
# COMPACT_ATOMS: atom_id res chain seq x y z
N MET A 1 -3.21 13.75 -31.00
CA MET A 1 -1.92 14.01 -30.32
C MET A 1 -2.21 14.39 -28.86
N ILE A 2 -1.40 13.86 -27.92
CA ILE A 2 -1.55 14.19 -26.47
C ILE A 2 -1.20 15.65 -26.29
N ASN A 3 -2.11 16.46 -25.73
CA ASN A 3 -1.76 17.82 -25.33
C ASN A 3 -0.86 17.77 -24.07
N LYS A 4 0.46 17.83 -24.30
CA LYS A 4 1.48 17.81 -23.24
C LYS A 4 1.77 19.20 -22.65
N ASN A 5 1.10 20.23 -23.15
CA ASN A 5 1.35 21.62 -22.76
C ASN A 5 0.66 22.03 -21.47
N ASN A 6 -0.32 21.25 -21.00
CA ASN A 6 -0.99 21.53 -19.73
C ASN A 6 0.04 21.59 -18.59
N LYS A 7 -0.03 22.66 -17.84
CA LYS A 7 0.77 22.83 -16.61
C LYS A 7 0.24 21.91 -15.53
N ILE A 8 1.05 20.93 -15.14
CA ILE A 8 0.67 19.93 -14.15
C ILE A 8 1.35 20.20 -12.81
N VAL A 9 0.59 20.18 -11.73
CA VAL A 9 1.12 20.05 -10.38
C VAL A 9 0.93 18.61 -9.93
N PHE A 10 2.02 17.98 -9.50
CA PHE A 10 2.03 16.61 -8.97
C PHE A 10 2.14 16.61 -7.45
N MET A 11 1.35 15.77 -6.78
CA MET A 11 1.35 15.62 -5.31
C MET A 11 1.51 14.15 -4.93
N GLY A 12 2.57 13.84 -4.18
CA GLY A 12 2.82 12.46 -3.75
C GLY A 12 3.99 12.35 -2.78
N SER A 13 4.15 11.18 -2.15
CA SER A 13 5.25 10.99 -1.19
C SER A 13 6.01 9.67 -1.32
N PRO A 14 5.39 8.47 -1.41
CA PRO A 14 6.06 7.17 -1.44
C PRO A 14 6.63 6.81 -2.83
N ASP A 15 7.29 5.66 -2.91
CA ASP A 15 7.88 5.14 -4.15
C ASP A 15 6.85 4.92 -5.26
N PHE A 16 5.63 4.53 -4.92
CA PHE A 16 4.52 4.45 -5.87
C PHE A 16 4.30 5.79 -6.60
N ALA A 17 4.31 6.89 -5.86
CA ALA A 17 4.16 8.23 -6.44
C ALA A 17 5.38 8.64 -7.28
N VAL A 18 6.59 8.20 -6.89
CA VAL A 18 7.80 8.44 -7.71
C VAL A 18 7.67 7.81 -9.07
N PHE A 19 7.20 6.56 -9.14
CA PHE A 19 7.05 5.84 -10.40
C PHE A 19 6.10 6.56 -11.36
N ILE A 20 4.98 7.06 -10.85
CA ILE A 20 4.02 7.85 -11.63
C ILE A 20 4.63 9.19 -12.09
N LEU A 21 5.27 9.93 -11.17
CA LEU A 21 5.95 11.18 -11.51
C LEU A 21 7.04 10.98 -12.56
N LYS A 22 7.81 9.90 -12.46
CA LYS A 22 8.81 9.51 -13.45
C LYS A 22 8.19 9.33 -14.82
N GLY A 23 7.06 8.62 -14.92
CA GLY A 23 6.32 8.46 -16.16
C GLY A 23 5.89 9.80 -16.79
N LEU A 24 5.43 10.76 -15.97
CA LEU A 24 5.10 12.10 -16.48
C LEU A 24 6.33 12.82 -17.06
N VAL A 25 7.45 12.81 -16.33
CA VAL A 25 8.68 13.49 -16.74
C VAL A 25 9.28 12.86 -18.00
N GLU A 26 9.39 11.54 -18.06
CA GLU A 26 9.94 10.80 -19.21
C GLU A 26 9.08 10.97 -20.47
N ASN A 27 7.76 11.09 -20.30
CA ASN A 27 6.85 11.40 -21.40
C ASN A 27 6.77 12.90 -21.74
N LYS A 28 7.62 13.74 -21.12
CA LYS A 28 7.75 15.18 -21.38
C LYS A 28 6.45 15.98 -21.12
N PHE A 29 5.68 15.59 -20.10
CA PHE A 29 4.59 16.43 -19.60
C PHE A 29 5.16 17.65 -18.87
N ASN A 30 4.46 18.77 -18.94
CA ASN A 30 4.85 20.03 -18.31
C ASN A 30 4.58 20.04 -16.80
N VAL A 31 5.43 19.41 -16.00
CA VAL A 31 5.32 19.37 -14.54
C VAL A 31 5.88 20.66 -13.96
N VAL A 32 5.01 21.63 -13.66
CA VAL A 32 5.39 22.98 -13.15
C VAL A 32 5.61 23.02 -11.64
N GLY A 33 5.17 22.00 -10.91
CA GLY A 33 5.39 21.90 -9.46
C GLY A 33 5.19 20.50 -8.92
N VAL A 34 5.98 20.14 -7.91
CA VAL A 34 5.90 18.86 -7.19
C VAL A 34 5.71 19.16 -5.71
N ILE A 35 4.66 18.60 -5.12
CA ILE A 35 4.35 18.77 -3.69
C ILE A 35 4.53 17.43 -2.99
N THR A 36 5.32 17.41 -1.92
CA THR A 36 5.55 16.21 -1.12
C THR A 36 5.51 16.51 0.38
N SER A 37 5.52 15.45 1.18
CA SER A 37 5.55 15.57 2.63
C SER A 37 6.83 16.25 3.11
N PRO A 38 6.77 17.07 4.18
CA PRO A 38 7.97 17.59 4.85
C PRO A 38 8.87 16.46 5.33
N ASP A 39 10.17 16.76 5.41
CA ASP A 39 11.13 15.87 6.03
C ASP A 39 10.76 15.66 7.50
N ARG A 40 10.88 14.42 7.98
CA ARG A 40 10.56 14.06 9.36
C ARG A 40 11.61 13.12 9.92
N PRO A 41 11.92 13.21 11.21
CA PRO A 41 12.68 12.17 11.89
C PRO A 41 12.00 10.82 11.75
N ALA A 42 12.76 9.77 11.42
CA ALA A 42 12.23 8.42 11.27
C ALA A 42 13.26 7.35 11.64
N GLY A 43 12.76 6.19 12.05
CA GLY A 43 13.57 5.02 12.39
C GLY A 43 14.29 5.13 13.72
N ARG A 44 15.11 4.10 14.03
CA ARG A 44 15.98 4.12 15.21
C ARG A 44 17.06 5.20 15.02
N GLY A 45 17.20 6.10 15.98
CA GLY A 45 18.13 7.23 15.92
C GLY A 45 17.58 8.50 15.30
N GLN A 46 16.26 8.57 15.01
CA GLN A 46 15.54 9.81 14.60
C GLN A 46 16.23 10.63 13.49
N LYS A 47 16.89 9.95 12.55
CA LYS A 47 17.50 10.61 11.38
C LYS A 47 16.44 11.22 10.48
N ILE A 48 16.68 12.44 10.00
CA ILE A 48 15.77 13.12 9.07
C ILE A 48 15.65 12.28 7.79
N LYS A 49 14.43 11.80 7.52
CA LYS A 49 14.11 11.02 6.31
C LYS A 49 13.39 11.91 5.31
N GLN A 50 13.96 12.02 4.12
CA GLN A 50 13.32 12.65 2.97
C GLN A 50 12.34 11.69 2.32
N SER A 51 11.24 12.21 1.75
CA SER A 51 10.34 11.39 0.93
C SER A 51 11.04 10.92 -0.35
N PRO A 52 10.68 9.73 -0.89
CA PRO A 52 11.15 9.30 -2.20
C PRO A 52 10.89 10.34 -3.31
N VAL A 53 9.71 10.94 -3.34
CA VAL A 53 9.35 12.01 -4.30
C VAL A 53 10.27 13.22 -4.18
N LYS A 54 10.66 13.63 -2.96
CA LYS A 54 11.63 14.74 -2.79
C LYS A 54 12.96 14.41 -3.46
N LYS A 55 13.50 13.22 -3.19
CA LYS A 55 14.78 12.80 -3.77
C LYS A 55 14.73 12.83 -5.30
N TYR A 56 13.65 12.28 -5.87
CA TYR A 56 13.46 12.28 -7.32
C TYR A 56 13.34 13.70 -7.89
N ALA A 57 12.53 14.57 -7.25
CA ALA A 57 12.33 15.94 -7.69
C ALA A 57 13.63 16.76 -7.70
N LEU A 58 14.44 16.63 -6.64
CA LEU A 58 15.75 17.32 -6.56
C LEU A 58 16.72 16.83 -7.65
N ASN A 59 16.81 15.51 -7.85
CA ASN A 59 17.70 14.93 -8.86
C ASN A 59 17.32 15.35 -10.30
N ASN A 60 16.03 15.62 -10.55
CA ASN A 60 15.52 16.06 -11.87
C ASN A 60 15.26 17.56 -11.94
N LYS A 61 15.74 18.36 -10.98
CA LYS A 61 15.59 19.83 -10.91
C LYS A 61 14.15 20.30 -11.05
N LEU A 62 13.19 19.54 -10.53
CA LEU A 62 11.77 19.91 -10.52
C LEU A 62 11.50 20.93 -9.41
N ASN A 63 10.55 21.83 -9.64
CA ASN A 63 10.13 22.85 -8.68
C ASN A 63 9.40 22.18 -7.49
N LEU A 64 10.05 22.13 -6.32
CA LEU A 64 9.63 21.32 -5.17
C LEU A 64 9.04 22.18 -4.05
N PHE A 65 7.90 21.72 -3.52
CA PHE A 65 7.22 22.30 -2.36
C PHE A 65 7.03 21.27 -1.25
N GLN A 66 7.31 21.66 0.01
CA GLN A 66 7.12 20.81 1.20
C GLN A 66 6.32 21.55 2.29
N PRO A 67 5.05 21.91 2.07
CA PRO A 67 4.28 22.66 3.05
C PRO A 67 4.00 21.80 4.29
N LYS A 68 4.30 22.36 5.49
CA LYS A 68 3.89 21.75 6.76
C LYS A 68 2.36 21.78 6.90
N ASN A 69 1.77 22.92 6.58
CA ASN A 69 0.32 23.15 6.57
C ASN A 69 -0.15 23.43 5.13
N LEU A 70 -1.09 22.60 4.64
CA LEU A 70 -1.69 22.76 3.31
C LEU A 70 -2.63 23.96 3.21
N LYS A 71 -3.06 24.52 4.34
CA LYS A 71 -3.89 25.74 4.41
C LYS A 71 -3.08 27.02 4.57
N ASP A 72 -1.75 26.95 4.53
CA ASP A 72 -0.88 28.10 4.61
C ASP A 72 -1.09 29.05 3.43
N ARG A 73 -1.36 30.34 3.71
CA ARG A 73 -1.68 31.34 2.69
C ARG A 73 -0.51 31.60 1.73
N ILE A 74 0.74 31.60 2.23
CA ILE A 74 1.93 31.83 1.42
C ILE A 74 2.10 30.68 0.44
N PHE A 75 1.93 29.44 0.93
CA PHE A 75 1.98 28.25 0.07
C PHE A 75 0.87 28.25 -0.99
N ILE A 76 -0.37 28.58 -0.60
CA ILE A 76 -1.50 28.66 -1.54
C ILE A 76 -1.23 29.69 -2.64
N ASN A 77 -0.72 30.86 -2.31
CA ASN A 77 -0.38 31.89 -3.28
C ASN A 77 0.74 31.42 -4.23
N LYS A 78 1.79 30.79 -3.69
CA LYS A 78 2.84 30.18 -4.54
C LYS A 78 2.28 29.15 -5.52
N LEU A 79 1.34 28.32 -5.05
CA LEU A 79 0.71 27.30 -5.89
C LEU A 79 -0.18 27.92 -6.98
N LYS A 80 -0.96 28.95 -6.63
CA LYS A 80 -1.77 29.73 -7.61
C LYS A 80 -0.90 30.35 -8.70
N ASN A 81 0.25 30.91 -8.35
CA ASN A 81 1.15 31.54 -9.32
C ASN A 81 1.77 30.57 -10.32
N LEU A 82 1.70 29.25 -10.09
CA LEU A 82 2.08 28.26 -11.09
C LEU A 82 1.10 28.21 -12.27
N ASN A 83 -0.13 28.72 -12.09
CA ASN A 83 -1.20 28.66 -13.08
C ASN A 83 -1.36 27.25 -13.67
N ALA A 84 -1.44 26.26 -12.77
CA ALA A 84 -1.60 24.87 -13.16
C ALA A 84 -2.98 24.62 -13.77
N ASP A 85 -3.01 23.90 -14.88
CA ASP A 85 -4.25 23.49 -15.57
C ASP A 85 -4.87 22.26 -14.90
N LEU A 86 -4.02 21.38 -14.35
CA LEU A 86 -4.40 20.09 -13.80
C LEU A 86 -3.57 19.76 -12.56
N GLN A 87 -4.18 19.09 -11.58
CA GLN A 87 -3.45 18.53 -10.43
C GLN A 87 -3.61 17.01 -10.39
N ILE A 88 -2.51 16.30 -10.10
CA ILE A 88 -2.45 14.84 -9.99
C ILE A 88 -2.00 14.48 -8.59
N VAL A 89 -2.78 13.64 -7.91
CA VAL A 89 -2.52 13.20 -6.53
C VAL A 89 -2.28 11.69 -6.52
N VAL A 90 -1.19 11.27 -5.89
CA VAL A 90 -0.85 9.85 -5.75
C VAL A 90 -0.30 9.59 -4.35
N ALA A 91 -1.01 8.81 -3.56
CA ALA A 91 -0.62 8.46 -2.20
C ALA A 91 -0.13 9.67 -1.38
N PHE A 92 -1.01 10.64 -1.22
CA PHE A 92 -0.75 11.87 -0.50
C PHE A 92 -1.75 12.05 0.65
N ARG A 93 -1.54 13.05 1.49
CA ARG A 93 -2.48 13.44 2.56
C ARG A 93 -3.73 14.11 1.98
N MET A 94 -4.83 14.07 2.71
CA MET A 94 -6.09 14.72 2.33
C MET A 94 -5.88 16.19 2.00
N LEU A 95 -6.41 16.61 0.85
CA LEU A 95 -6.32 18.00 0.38
C LEU A 95 -7.51 18.82 0.85
N PRO A 96 -7.29 20.05 1.35
CA PRO A 96 -8.39 20.97 1.59
C PRO A 96 -8.97 21.49 0.27
N LYS A 97 -10.28 21.80 0.26
CA LYS A 97 -11.03 22.28 -0.91
C LYS A 97 -10.32 23.44 -1.63
N ILE A 98 -9.77 24.39 -0.89
CA ILE A 98 -9.05 25.52 -1.45
C ILE A 98 -7.86 25.13 -2.34
N LEU A 99 -7.32 23.93 -2.21
CA LEU A 99 -6.22 23.44 -3.07
C LEU A 99 -6.73 22.61 -4.23
N TRP A 100 -7.59 21.62 -3.99
CA TRP A 100 -8.01 20.74 -5.07
C TRP A 100 -8.97 21.39 -6.07
N ASN A 101 -9.58 22.51 -5.71
CA ASN A 101 -10.47 23.27 -6.59
C ASN A 101 -9.75 24.40 -7.36
N LEU A 102 -8.39 24.45 -7.32
CA LEU A 102 -7.63 25.51 -8.00
C LEU A 102 -7.56 25.35 -9.51
N PRO A 103 -7.22 24.15 -10.07
CA PRO A 103 -6.96 24.05 -11.49
C PRO A 103 -8.27 23.93 -12.29
N PRO A 104 -8.35 24.57 -13.47
CA PRO A 104 -9.57 24.58 -14.29
C PRO A 104 -9.95 23.19 -14.84
N LEU A 105 -8.99 22.30 -15.08
CA LEU A 105 -9.22 20.91 -15.49
C LEU A 105 -9.44 19.95 -14.30
N GLY A 106 -9.46 20.47 -13.08
CA GLY A 106 -9.71 19.71 -11.87
C GLY A 106 -8.46 19.05 -11.25
N THR A 107 -8.70 18.35 -10.16
CA THR A 107 -7.70 17.56 -9.43
C THR A 107 -8.15 16.12 -9.39
N PHE A 108 -7.35 15.19 -9.91
CA PHE A 108 -7.65 13.78 -9.81
C PHE A 108 -6.64 13.02 -8.96
N ASN A 109 -7.11 11.90 -8.39
CA ASN A 109 -6.29 10.97 -7.62
C ASN A 109 -6.18 9.63 -8.37
N LEU A 110 -5.02 8.98 -8.23
CA LEU A 110 -4.83 7.58 -8.55
C LEU A 110 -4.97 6.75 -7.29
N HIS A 111 -6.00 5.92 -7.24
CA HIS A 111 -6.29 5.01 -6.13
C HIS A 111 -6.03 3.55 -6.52
N ALA A 112 -5.42 2.78 -5.62
CA ALA A 112 -4.99 1.40 -5.89
C ALA A 112 -6.10 0.37 -5.58
N SER A 113 -7.31 0.61 -6.06
CA SER A 113 -8.42 -0.35 -6.07
C SER A 113 -9.39 -0.07 -7.22
N LEU A 114 -10.35 -0.96 -7.42
CA LEU A 114 -11.52 -0.72 -8.26
C LEU A 114 -12.61 -0.05 -7.42
N LEU A 115 -12.62 1.29 -7.40
CA LEU A 115 -13.65 2.07 -6.70
C LEU A 115 -15.06 1.72 -7.25
N PRO A 116 -16.09 1.70 -6.41
CA PRO A 116 -16.17 2.22 -5.05
C PRO A 116 -15.67 1.29 -3.95
N ASN A 117 -15.22 0.06 -4.26
CA ASN A 117 -14.68 -0.84 -3.26
C ASN A 117 -13.26 -0.42 -2.81
N TYR A 118 -12.94 -0.70 -1.54
CA TYR A 118 -11.62 -0.46 -0.94
C TYR A 118 -11.23 1.03 -0.92
N ARG A 119 -12.18 1.94 -0.68
CA ARG A 119 -11.87 3.32 -0.30
C ARG A 119 -11.05 3.33 0.97
N GLY A 120 -10.02 4.19 1.07
CA GLY A 120 -9.22 4.38 2.26
C GLY A 120 -7.72 4.16 2.08
N ALA A 121 -7.03 3.88 3.19
CA ALA A 121 -5.58 4.05 3.29
C ALA A 121 -4.74 2.84 2.84
N ALA A 122 -5.31 1.61 2.79
CA ALA A 122 -4.55 0.39 2.53
C ALA A 122 -5.24 -0.57 1.53
N PRO A 123 -5.70 -0.10 0.35
CA PRO A 123 -6.50 -0.89 -0.59
C PRO A 123 -5.79 -2.16 -1.07
N ILE A 124 -4.49 -2.10 -1.35
CA ILE A 124 -3.67 -3.22 -1.82
C ILE A 124 -3.66 -4.35 -0.78
N ASN A 125 -3.42 -4.00 0.48
CA ASN A 125 -3.38 -4.98 1.57
C ASN A 125 -4.74 -5.65 1.78
N TRP A 126 -5.80 -4.84 1.88
CA TRP A 126 -7.13 -5.34 2.16
C TRP A 126 -7.72 -6.19 1.04
N ALA A 127 -7.41 -5.90 -0.23
CA ALA A 127 -7.81 -6.76 -1.34
C ALA A 127 -7.26 -8.20 -1.17
N ILE A 128 -5.99 -8.34 -0.79
CA ILE A 128 -5.38 -9.66 -0.54
C ILE A 128 -5.90 -10.29 0.75
N ILE A 129 -5.98 -9.54 1.84
CA ILE A 129 -6.47 -10.05 3.14
C ILE A 129 -7.88 -10.62 2.99
N ASN A 130 -8.75 -9.94 2.25
CA ASN A 130 -10.11 -10.38 1.98
C ASN A 130 -10.21 -11.51 0.93
N GLY A 131 -9.08 -11.90 0.33
CA GLY A 131 -9.03 -13.03 -0.59
C GLY A 131 -9.56 -12.74 -1.98
N GLU A 132 -9.51 -11.48 -2.42
CA GLU A 132 -9.86 -11.11 -3.78
C GLU A 132 -8.96 -11.80 -4.80
N THR A 133 -9.51 -12.10 -5.96
CA THR A 133 -8.80 -12.65 -7.11
C THR A 133 -8.54 -11.60 -8.19
N GLU A 134 -9.16 -10.44 -8.06
CA GLU A 134 -9.04 -9.28 -8.94
C GLU A 134 -9.07 -8.00 -8.10
N THR A 135 -8.30 -7.02 -8.51
CA THR A 135 -8.33 -5.64 -8.04
C THR A 135 -8.00 -4.72 -9.23
N GLY A 136 -7.52 -3.52 -8.99
CA GLY A 136 -7.11 -2.63 -10.07
C GLY A 136 -6.69 -1.27 -9.56
N VAL A 137 -6.68 -0.32 -10.47
CA VAL A 137 -6.45 1.08 -10.21
C VAL A 137 -7.60 1.91 -10.74
N THR A 138 -7.90 3.01 -10.06
CA THR A 138 -8.94 3.97 -10.45
C THR A 138 -8.36 5.37 -10.44
N THR A 139 -8.55 6.12 -11.51
CA THR A 139 -8.41 7.58 -11.51
C THR A 139 -9.79 8.21 -11.34
N PHE A 140 -9.89 9.20 -10.44
CA PHE A 140 -11.17 9.87 -10.13
C PHE A 140 -10.93 11.32 -9.70
N PHE A 141 -11.87 12.20 -9.95
CA PHE A 141 -11.81 13.57 -9.47
C PHE A 141 -11.97 13.63 -7.95
N ILE A 142 -11.18 14.47 -7.28
CA ILE A 142 -11.28 14.65 -5.83
C ILE A 142 -12.50 15.53 -5.51
N ASP A 143 -13.25 15.13 -4.49
CA ASP A 143 -14.33 15.87 -3.87
C ASP A 143 -14.12 16.12 -2.37
N ASP A 144 -15.17 16.53 -1.66
CA ASP A 144 -15.10 16.84 -0.22
C ASP A 144 -15.02 15.60 0.69
N LYS A 145 -15.23 14.38 0.15
CA LYS A 145 -15.20 13.11 0.89
C LYS A 145 -14.02 12.25 0.44
N ILE A 146 -13.65 11.27 1.27
CA ILE A 146 -12.51 10.38 0.97
C ILE A 146 -12.90 9.39 -0.14
N ASP A 147 -12.20 9.48 -1.27
CA ASP A 147 -12.27 8.55 -2.40
C ASP A 147 -13.68 8.35 -2.99
N THR A 148 -14.52 9.41 -3.01
CA THR A 148 -15.93 9.35 -3.45
C THR A 148 -16.22 10.05 -4.76
N GLY A 149 -15.30 10.84 -5.27
CA GLY A 149 -15.50 11.62 -6.48
C GLY A 149 -15.71 10.79 -7.75
N GLU A 150 -16.07 11.44 -8.83
CA GLU A 150 -16.44 10.78 -10.10
C GLU A 150 -15.26 10.04 -10.73
N ILE A 151 -15.49 8.80 -11.11
CA ILE A 151 -14.49 7.94 -11.76
C ILE A 151 -14.25 8.42 -13.18
N ILE A 152 -12.96 8.62 -13.50
CA ILE A 152 -12.53 8.96 -14.86
C ILE A 152 -12.20 7.69 -15.64
N MET A 153 -11.34 6.82 -15.03
CA MET A 153 -10.92 5.56 -15.65
C MET A 153 -10.63 4.49 -14.59
N GLN A 154 -10.74 3.23 -15.02
CA GLN A 154 -10.36 2.07 -14.21
C GLN A 154 -9.60 1.05 -15.05
N SER A 155 -8.62 0.39 -14.45
CA SER A 155 -7.94 -0.75 -15.06
C SER A 155 -7.84 -1.91 -14.07
N LYS A 156 -8.18 -3.11 -14.53
CA LYS A 156 -8.23 -4.34 -13.73
C LYS A 156 -6.88 -5.05 -13.66
N VAL A 157 -6.58 -5.65 -12.53
CA VAL A 157 -5.36 -6.44 -12.30
C VAL A 157 -5.72 -7.73 -11.57
N LYS A 158 -5.30 -8.88 -12.10
CA LYS A 158 -5.47 -10.19 -11.44
C LYS A 158 -4.55 -10.32 -10.23
N ILE A 159 -5.09 -10.84 -9.14
CA ILE A 159 -4.33 -11.23 -7.95
C ILE A 159 -4.08 -12.73 -8.01
N LEU A 160 -2.83 -13.10 -8.21
CA LEU A 160 -2.43 -14.51 -8.25
C LEU A 160 -2.32 -15.10 -6.84
N PRO A 161 -2.47 -16.43 -6.67
CA PRO A 161 -2.24 -17.09 -5.38
C PRO A 161 -0.84 -16.84 -4.80
N SER A 162 0.15 -16.66 -5.68
CA SER A 162 1.54 -16.32 -5.31
C SER A 162 1.77 -14.86 -4.95
N ASP A 163 0.81 -13.97 -5.21
CA ASP A 163 0.98 -12.54 -4.91
C ASP A 163 0.91 -12.26 -3.42
N ASN A 164 1.78 -11.37 -2.99
CA ASN A 164 1.71 -10.67 -1.72
C ASN A 164 1.46 -9.17 -1.94
N ALA A 165 1.30 -8.40 -0.87
CA ALA A 165 1.04 -6.96 -1.01
C ALA A 165 2.18 -6.23 -1.74
N GLY A 166 3.43 -6.68 -1.62
CA GLY A 166 4.57 -6.08 -2.34
C GLY A 166 4.51 -6.35 -3.84
N THR A 167 4.31 -7.61 -4.26
CA THR A 167 4.23 -7.95 -5.68
C THR A 167 3.00 -7.35 -6.35
N LEU A 168 1.87 -7.28 -5.63
CA LEU A 168 0.67 -6.62 -6.14
C LEU A 168 0.87 -5.10 -6.25
N HIS A 169 1.54 -4.48 -5.27
CA HIS A 169 1.93 -3.07 -5.33
C HIS A 169 2.71 -2.75 -6.61
N ASP A 170 3.70 -3.58 -6.96
CA ASP A 170 4.53 -3.34 -8.15
C ASP A 170 3.72 -3.50 -9.46
N LYS A 171 2.82 -4.48 -9.53
CA LYS A 171 1.88 -4.61 -10.65
C LYS A 171 0.98 -3.39 -10.80
N LEU A 172 0.37 -2.95 -9.69
CA LEU A 172 -0.53 -1.79 -9.68
C LEU A 172 0.21 -0.48 -9.98
N MET A 173 1.47 -0.39 -9.62
CA MET A 173 2.33 0.76 -9.92
C MET A 173 2.54 0.91 -11.43
N THR A 174 2.80 -0.20 -12.13
CA THR A 174 2.97 -0.21 -13.60
C THR A 174 1.68 0.18 -14.31
N VAL A 175 0.57 -0.49 -14.01
CA VAL A 175 -0.75 -0.18 -14.59
C VAL A 175 -1.21 1.22 -14.19
N GLY A 176 -0.87 1.67 -12.98
CA GLY A 176 -1.16 3.01 -12.49
C GLY A 176 -0.47 4.12 -13.28
N GLN A 177 0.76 3.89 -13.75
CA GLN A 177 1.45 4.85 -14.62
C GLN A 177 0.74 4.98 -15.97
N GLU A 178 0.40 3.86 -16.59
CA GLU A 178 -0.29 3.84 -17.89
C GLU A 178 -1.63 4.56 -17.80
N ILE A 179 -2.48 4.21 -16.84
CA ILE A 179 -3.80 4.81 -16.68
C ILE A 179 -3.76 6.31 -16.35
N VAL A 180 -2.73 6.80 -15.64
CA VAL A 180 -2.56 8.24 -15.38
C VAL A 180 -2.28 9.00 -16.68
N LEU A 181 -1.42 8.46 -17.55
CA LEU A 181 -1.13 9.08 -18.85
C LEU A 181 -2.38 9.13 -19.74
N GLU A 182 -3.15 8.05 -19.78
CA GLU A 182 -4.43 7.97 -20.50
C GLU A 182 -5.50 8.90 -19.89
N THR A 183 -5.54 9.03 -18.56
CA THR A 183 -6.46 9.93 -17.86
C THR A 183 -6.23 11.39 -18.25
N ILE A 184 -4.98 11.83 -18.36
CA ILE A 184 -4.67 13.20 -18.80
C ILE A 184 -5.22 13.44 -20.23
N GLN A 185 -5.11 12.45 -21.11
CA GLN A 185 -5.64 12.54 -22.48
C GLN A 185 -7.17 12.65 -22.46
N LYS A 186 -7.80 11.79 -21.67
CA LYS A 186 -9.27 11.73 -21.52
C LYS A 186 -9.83 13.04 -20.98
N ILE A 187 -9.20 13.65 -19.97
CA ILE A 187 -9.58 14.95 -19.43
C ILE A 187 -9.49 16.05 -20.50
N ASN A 188 -8.42 16.05 -21.32
CA ASN A 188 -8.25 17.00 -22.41
C ASN A 188 -9.33 16.89 -23.51
N GLN A 189 -9.98 15.76 -23.62
CA GLN A 189 -11.06 15.49 -24.56
C GLN A 189 -12.45 15.74 -23.97
N SER A 190 -12.53 16.27 -22.75
CA SER A 190 -13.79 16.48 -22.01
C SER A 190 -14.65 15.21 -21.91
N ALA A 191 -14.00 14.07 -21.73
CA ALA A 191 -14.68 12.79 -21.69
C ALA A 191 -15.55 12.62 -20.44
N GLU A 192 -16.65 11.89 -20.59
CA GLU A 192 -17.60 11.61 -19.53
C GLU A 192 -16.95 10.89 -18.35
N THR A 193 -17.38 11.29 -17.16
CA THR A 193 -17.05 10.66 -15.89
C THR A 193 -18.22 9.82 -15.38
N LYS A 194 -17.95 8.91 -14.46
CA LYS A 194 -18.98 8.05 -13.88
C LYS A 194 -19.10 8.30 -12.38
N ALA A 195 -20.28 8.67 -11.91
CA ALA A 195 -20.57 8.78 -10.49
C ALA A 195 -20.38 7.43 -9.79
N GLN A 196 -19.81 7.46 -8.57
CA GLN A 196 -19.70 6.26 -7.76
C GLN A 196 -21.02 5.94 -7.07
N ILE A 197 -21.46 4.70 -7.19
CA ILE A 197 -22.66 4.21 -6.47
C ILE A 197 -22.23 3.94 -5.01
N ASN A 198 -23.02 4.43 -4.07
CA ASN A 198 -22.86 4.13 -2.65
C ASN A 198 -23.76 2.97 -2.27
N ASP A 199 -23.24 1.77 -2.25
CA ASP A 199 -23.91 0.58 -1.75
C ASP A 199 -23.50 0.31 -0.29
N LYS A 200 -24.40 -0.31 0.49
CA LYS A 200 -24.13 -0.69 1.89
C LYS A 200 -23.14 -1.85 2.01
N GLU A 201 -22.94 -2.62 0.97
CA GLU A 201 -22.04 -3.78 0.94
C GLU A 201 -20.59 -3.46 0.51
N LEU A 202 -20.24 -2.18 0.34
CA LEU A 202 -18.91 -1.78 -0.10
C LEU A 202 -17.83 -2.15 0.93
N LYS A 203 -16.79 -2.80 0.44
CA LYS A 203 -15.61 -3.14 1.24
C LYS A 203 -14.74 -1.89 1.41
N SER A 204 -14.34 -1.62 2.65
CA SER A 204 -13.44 -0.50 2.98
C SER A 204 -11.99 -0.96 3.13
N ALA A 205 -11.06 -0.02 3.03
CA ALA A 205 -9.64 -0.26 3.22
C ALA A 205 -9.04 0.66 4.30
N PRO A 206 -9.43 0.49 5.56
CA PRO A 206 -8.94 1.34 6.63
C PRO A 206 -7.43 1.21 6.81
N LYS A 207 -6.85 2.22 7.47
CA LYS A 207 -5.44 2.18 7.85
C LYS A 207 -5.13 0.95 8.69
N LEU A 208 -4.02 0.29 8.38
CA LEU A 208 -3.54 -0.85 9.16
C LEU A 208 -2.81 -0.36 10.41
N PHE A 209 -3.26 -0.85 11.55
CA PHE A 209 -2.62 -0.66 12.86
C PHE A 209 -1.99 -1.99 13.31
N LYS A 210 -1.18 -1.95 14.36
CA LYS A 210 -0.49 -3.13 14.87
C LYS A 210 -1.47 -4.27 15.19
N GLU A 211 -2.61 -3.94 15.77
CA GLU A 211 -3.66 -4.87 16.18
C GLU A 211 -4.24 -5.65 14.99
N ASN A 212 -4.48 -4.98 13.86
CA ASN A 212 -4.98 -5.61 12.63
C ASN A 212 -3.98 -6.60 12.01
N CYS A 213 -2.71 -6.46 12.37
CA CYS A 213 -1.63 -7.27 11.82
C CYS A 213 -1.30 -8.51 12.67
N LYS A 214 -1.94 -8.67 13.83
CA LYS A 214 -1.78 -9.86 14.68
C LYS A 214 -2.49 -11.04 14.03
N ILE A 215 -1.79 -12.17 13.90
CA ILE A 215 -2.36 -13.41 13.37
C ILE A 215 -3.30 -14.02 14.40
N LYS A 216 -4.51 -14.37 13.95
CA LYS A 216 -5.49 -15.16 14.73
C LYS A 216 -5.43 -16.59 14.24
N TRP A 217 -4.81 -17.48 15.01
CA TRP A 217 -4.57 -18.87 14.64
C TRP A 217 -5.83 -19.74 14.63
N ASP A 218 -6.91 -19.28 15.24
CA ASP A 218 -8.25 -19.87 15.23
C ASP A 218 -9.08 -19.55 13.96
N ASN A 219 -8.58 -18.66 13.10
CA ASN A 219 -9.15 -18.43 11.78
C ASN A 219 -8.95 -19.66 10.88
N ASN A 220 -9.74 -19.75 9.78
CA ASN A 220 -9.51 -20.77 8.77
C ASN A 220 -8.17 -20.56 8.01
N ALA A 221 -7.65 -21.64 7.43
CA ALA A 221 -6.35 -21.62 6.77
C ALA A 221 -6.23 -20.55 5.67
N LYS A 222 -7.29 -20.32 4.88
CA LYS A 222 -7.31 -19.31 3.82
C LYS A 222 -7.17 -17.90 4.38
N GLN A 223 -7.87 -17.60 5.47
CA GLN A 223 -7.79 -16.30 6.15
C GLN A 223 -6.39 -16.04 6.71
N ILE A 224 -5.79 -17.03 7.38
CA ILE A 224 -4.42 -16.94 7.91
C ILE A 224 -3.42 -16.67 6.78
N MET A 225 -3.48 -17.46 5.71
CA MET A 225 -2.58 -17.30 4.56
C MET A 225 -2.76 -15.93 3.88
N ASN A 226 -3.99 -15.50 3.67
CA ASN A 226 -4.29 -14.21 3.06
C ASN A 226 -3.81 -13.04 3.93
N GLN A 227 -4.00 -13.12 5.25
CA GLN A 227 -3.50 -12.12 6.18
C GLN A 227 -1.97 -12.02 6.09
N ILE A 228 -1.26 -13.14 6.12
CA ILE A 228 0.20 -13.15 6.05
C ILE A 228 0.69 -12.55 4.72
N ARG A 229 0.19 -13.01 3.57
CA ARG A 229 0.60 -12.49 2.27
C ARG A 229 0.13 -11.05 2.00
N GLY A 230 -1.06 -10.67 2.50
CA GLY A 230 -1.60 -9.31 2.39
C GLY A 230 -0.87 -8.28 3.24
N LEU A 231 -0.10 -8.71 4.24
CA LEU A 231 0.72 -7.86 5.08
C LEU A 231 2.22 -7.92 4.72
N ASN A 232 2.64 -8.79 3.80
CA ASN A 232 4.04 -8.94 3.39
C ASN A 232 4.34 -8.04 2.17
N PRO A 233 5.44 -7.27 2.16
CA PRO A 233 6.53 -7.20 3.16
C PRO A 233 6.26 -6.25 4.33
N TYR A 234 5.29 -5.36 4.22
CA TYR A 234 4.99 -4.34 5.22
C TYR A 234 3.48 -4.16 5.40
N PRO A 235 2.99 -4.02 6.64
CA PRO A 235 3.73 -3.93 7.91
C PRO A 235 4.25 -5.27 8.44
N GLY A 236 3.87 -6.40 7.86
CA GLY A 236 4.18 -7.76 8.27
C GLY A 236 3.19 -8.31 9.30
N ALA A 237 2.64 -9.50 9.01
CA ALA A 237 1.82 -10.23 9.98
C ALA A 237 2.68 -10.67 11.17
N TRP A 238 2.16 -10.53 12.40
CA TRP A 238 2.93 -10.85 13.60
C TRP A 238 2.14 -11.70 14.58
N THR A 239 2.86 -12.40 15.43
CA THR A 239 2.33 -13.22 16.52
C THR A 239 3.29 -13.25 17.69
N PHE A 240 2.84 -13.77 18.83
CA PHE A 240 3.76 -14.11 19.90
C PHE A 240 4.12 -15.59 19.86
N LEU A 241 5.41 -15.87 19.88
CA LEU A 241 5.96 -17.18 20.21
C LEU A 241 6.11 -17.28 21.72
N ILE A 242 5.55 -18.31 22.34
CA ILE A 242 5.86 -18.70 23.70
C ILE A 242 6.84 -19.86 23.61
N ASN A 243 8.02 -19.73 24.22
CA ASN A 243 9.05 -20.76 24.26
C ASN A 243 9.79 -20.71 25.59
N ASN A 244 9.89 -21.80 26.33
CA ASN A 244 10.45 -21.84 27.69
C ASN A 244 9.91 -20.73 28.60
N GLY A 245 8.58 -20.50 28.59
CA GLY A 245 7.91 -19.45 29.35
C GLY A 245 8.16 -18.01 28.83
N THR A 246 9.08 -17.81 27.88
CA THR A 246 9.40 -16.51 27.33
C THR A 246 8.43 -16.15 26.18
N LYS A 247 7.91 -14.92 26.21
CA LYS A 247 7.03 -14.38 25.16
C LYS A 247 7.81 -13.51 24.20
N ILE A 248 7.88 -13.90 22.91
CA ILE A 248 8.70 -13.26 21.88
C ILE A 248 7.78 -12.83 20.73
N GLU A 249 7.79 -11.56 20.34
CA GLU A 249 7.05 -11.09 19.16
C GLU A 249 7.85 -11.40 17.89
N ILE A 250 7.26 -12.16 16.97
CA ILE A 250 7.87 -12.49 15.67
C ILE A 250 6.96 -12.06 14.53
N LYS A 251 7.56 -11.76 13.36
CA LYS A 251 6.80 -11.50 12.14
C LYS A 251 6.90 -12.69 11.21
N ILE A 252 5.77 -13.11 10.66
CA ILE A 252 5.67 -14.19 9.69
C ILE A 252 5.46 -13.57 8.31
N LEU A 253 6.30 -13.96 7.34
CA LEU A 253 6.34 -13.35 6.02
C LEU A 253 5.88 -14.30 4.93
N LYS A 254 6.24 -15.60 5.02
CA LYS A 254 5.85 -16.59 4.03
C LYS A 254 5.56 -17.93 4.69
N VAL A 255 4.49 -18.55 4.24
CA VAL A 255 4.00 -19.83 4.78
C VAL A 255 3.48 -20.73 3.66
N LYS A 256 3.33 -22.02 3.99
CA LYS A 256 2.65 -23.00 3.16
C LYS A 256 1.64 -23.77 4.01
N LEU A 257 0.46 -24.01 3.46
CA LEU A 257 -0.56 -24.85 4.08
C LEU A 257 -0.24 -26.33 3.84
N GLU A 258 -0.36 -27.13 4.89
CA GLU A 258 -0.37 -28.60 4.86
C GLU A 258 -1.69 -29.07 5.47
N ARG A 259 -2.55 -29.66 4.63
CA ARG A 259 -3.84 -30.18 5.10
C ARG A 259 -3.66 -31.59 5.63
N GLN A 260 -3.88 -31.76 6.91
CA GLN A 260 -3.79 -33.03 7.62
C GLN A 260 -4.59 -32.98 8.91
N SER A 261 -5.42 -33.98 9.19
CA SER A 261 -6.12 -34.08 10.46
C SER A 261 -5.14 -34.32 11.60
N HIS A 262 -5.36 -33.68 12.73
CA HIS A 262 -4.57 -33.84 13.94
C HIS A 262 -5.40 -33.53 15.21
N SER A 263 -4.90 -33.98 16.36
CA SER A 263 -5.52 -33.75 17.69
C SER A 263 -4.81 -32.68 18.51
N HIS A 264 -3.83 -32.00 17.94
CA HIS A 264 -3.07 -30.96 18.67
C HIS A 264 -3.92 -29.69 18.89
N LYS A 265 -3.64 -28.97 19.97
CA LYS A 265 -4.25 -27.67 20.24
C LYS A 265 -3.80 -26.64 19.20
N ILE A 266 -4.72 -25.75 18.80
CA ILE A 266 -4.42 -24.64 17.88
C ILE A 266 -3.27 -23.80 18.46
N GLY A 267 -2.34 -23.41 17.57
CA GLY A 267 -1.17 -22.63 17.91
C GLY A 267 0.02 -23.47 18.41
N ASN A 268 -0.16 -24.77 18.77
CA ASN A 268 0.98 -25.62 19.12
C ASN A 268 1.98 -25.71 17.96
N ILE A 269 3.25 -25.79 18.30
CA ILE A 269 4.34 -25.89 17.34
C ILE A 269 4.82 -27.33 17.28
N ILE A 270 4.95 -27.84 16.06
CA ILE A 270 5.62 -29.10 15.77
C ILE A 270 6.85 -28.77 14.96
N THR A 271 8.01 -29.29 15.37
CA THR A 271 9.28 -29.03 14.71
C THR A 271 10.03 -30.33 14.43
N ASP A 272 10.76 -30.31 13.35
CA ASP A 272 11.84 -31.25 13.05
C ASP A 272 13.13 -30.48 12.72
N LYS A 273 14.17 -31.17 12.21
CA LYS A 273 15.46 -30.53 11.87
C LYS A 273 15.37 -29.46 10.78
N SER A 274 14.26 -29.38 10.04
CA SER A 274 14.12 -28.57 8.81
C SER A 274 12.81 -27.79 8.73
N SER A 275 11.84 -28.07 9.59
CA SER A 275 10.51 -27.47 9.52
C SER A 275 9.98 -26.97 10.85
N ILE A 276 9.13 -25.93 10.79
CA ILE A 276 8.33 -25.41 11.88
C ILE A 276 6.89 -25.38 11.40
N LYS A 277 6.04 -26.17 12.02
CA LYS A 277 4.61 -26.29 11.71
C LYS A 277 3.78 -25.74 12.87
N ILE A 278 2.82 -24.89 12.57
CA ILE A 278 1.86 -24.37 13.54
C ILE A 278 0.53 -25.06 13.32
N CYS A 279 -0.02 -25.65 14.37
CA CYS A 279 -1.30 -26.36 14.35
C CYS A 279 -2.46 -25.36 14.17
N ILE A 280 -3.32 -25.62 13.20
CA ILE A 280 -4.57 -24.86 12.95
C ILE A 280 -5.74 -25.85 12.79
N LEU A 281 -6.97 -25.37 12.66
CA LEU A 281 -8.16 -26.25 12.54
C LEU A 281 -8.09 -27.25 11.38
N GLU A 282 -7.50 -26.84 10.23
CA GLU A 282 -7.53 -27.59 8.97
C GLU A 282 -6.20 -28.30 8.67
N GLY A 283 -5.28 -28.36 9.62
CA GLY A 283 -3.94 -28.93 9.43
C GLY A 283 -2.84 -28.07 10.01
N PHE A 284 -1.81 -27.81 9.21
CA PHE A 284 -0.64 -27.09 9.67
C PHE A 284 -0.29 -25.93 8.75
N ILE A 285 0.14 -24.82 9.36
CA ILE A 285 0.83 -23.73 8.66
C ILE A 285 2.33 -23.95 8.80
N ASN A 286 2.98 -24.35 7.72
CA ASN A 286 4.43 -24.48 7.65
C ASN A 286 5.07 -23.10 7.45
N LEU A 287 5.96 -22.69 8.36
CA LEU A 287 6.75 -21.47 8.20
C LEU A 287 7.78 -21.67 7.09
N ILE A 288 7.95 -20.65 6.24
CA ILE A 288 9.00 -20.60 5.21
C ILE A 288 9.96 -19.46 5.52
N GLU A 289 9.43 -18.25 5.73
CA GLU A 289 10.20 -17.05 6.01
C GLU A 289 9.56 -16.26 7.14
N PHE A 290 10.39 -15.78 8.05
CA PHE A 290 9.96 -14.98 9.18
C PHE A 290 11.08 -14.07 9.68
N LYS A 291 10.73 -13.16 10.58
CA LYS A 291 11.68 -12.22 11.18
C LYS A 291 11.61 -12.32 12.70
N PHE A 292 12.73 -12.71 13.30
CA PHE A 292 12.93 -12.75 14.73
C PHE A 292 13.44 -11.39 15.26
N PRO A 293 13.13 -10.99 16.50
CA PRO A 293 13.63 -9.74 17.07
C PRO A 293 15.15 -9.61 16.96
N GLY A 294 15.62 -8.44 16.50
CA GLY A 294 17.05 -8.17 16.36
C GLY A 294 17.75 -8.85 15.18
N LYS A 295 17.06 -9.76 14.47
CA LYS A 295 17.64 -10.48 13.32
C LYS A 295 17.07 -9.97 11.99
N LYS A 296 17.80 -10.21 10.88
CA LYS A 296 17.28 -10.04 9.52
C LYS A 296 16.23 -11.12 9.25
N GLN A 297 15.46 -10.95 8.17
CA GLN A 297 14.61 -12.01 7.61
C GLN A 297 15.45 -13.27 7.35
N MET A 298 14.92 -14.42 7.70
CA MET A 298 15.59 -15.71 7.56
C MET A 298 14.59 -16.81 7.24
N ASP A 299 15.10 -17.88 6.62
CA ASP A 299 14.39 -19.14 6.44
C ASP A 299 14.44 -20.01 7.72
N VAL A 300 13.57 -21.01 7.74
CA VAL A 300 13.41 -21.90 8.88
C VAL A 300 14.68 -22.72 9.18
N LYS A 301 15.34 -23.27 8.15
CA LYS A 301 16.52 -24.11 8.32
C LYS A 301 17.68 -23.34 8.97
N SER A 302 17.93 -22.13 8.47
CA SER A 302 18.95 -21.23 9.06
C SER A 302 18.66 -20.86 10.51
N PHE A 303 17.37 -20.70 10.85
CA PHE A 303 16.96 -20.39 12.22
C PHE A 303 17.16 -21.56 13.18
N LEU A 304 16.76 -22.78 12.78
CA LEU A 304 16.81 -23.98 13.60
C LEU A 304 18.25 -24.42 13.92
N ASN A 305 19.26 -24.00 13.16
CA ASN A 305 20.66 -24.24 13.49
C ASN A 305 21.12 -23.57 14.79
N GLY A 306 20.39 -22.57 15.28
CA GLY A 306 20.78 -21.83 16.50
C GLY A 306 19.61 -21.55 17.45
N PHE A 307 18.47 -22.23 17.26
CA PHE A 307 17.29 -22.07 18.13
C PHE A 307 16.55 -23.39 18.31
N SER A 308 16.22 -23.72 19.53
CA SER A 308 15.44 -24.90 19.91
C SER A 308 14.10 -24.49 20.50
N PHE A 309 13.07 -25.25 20.16
CA PHE A 309 11.76 -25.11 20.75
C PHE A 309 11.58 -26.10 21.92
N ASP A 310 10.94 -25.65 22.98
CA ASP A 310 10.50 -26.56 24.03
C ASP A 310 9.24 -27.34 23.58
N ILE A 311 8.90 -28.41 24.30
CA ILE A 311 7.79 -29.29 23.98
C ILE A 311 6.43 -28.57 24.06
N ASN A 312 6.32 -27.49 24.82
CA ASN A 312 5.10 -26.70 25.01
C ASN A 312 5.14 -25.40 24.18
N ALA A 313 6.08 -25.26 23.26
CA ALA A 313 6.16 -24.07 22.42
C ALA A 313 4.89 -23.86 21.61
N LYS A 314 4.42 -22.62 21.57
CA LYS A 314 3.18 -22.27 20.85
C LYS A 314 3.19 -20.84 20.32
N MET A 315 2.40 -20.62 19.28
CA MET A 315 2.04 -19.29 18.74
C MET A 315 0.69 -18.83 19.33
N ILE A 316 0.60 -17.54 19.74
CA ILE A 316 -0.62 -16.94 20.32
C ILE A 316 -0.92 -15.56 19.74
#